data_4dc19b51f2dc37b120a59ba1df860320
#
_entry.id   4dc19b51f2dc37b120a59ba1df860320
#
_cell.length_a   1.000
_cell.length_b   1.000
_cell.length_c   1.000
_cell.angle_alpha   90.00
_cell.angle_beta   90.00
_cell.angle_gamma   90.00
#
_symmetry.space_group_name_H-M   'P 1'
#
loop_
_entity.id
_entity.type
_entity.pdbx_description
1 polymer ?
#
loop_
_entity_poly.entity_id
_entity_poly.type
_entity_poly.pdbx_seq_one_letter_code
_entity_poly.pdbx_strand_id
1 'polypeptide(L)'
;QDTLHVFELEKKNHLNALLVKYPFLSPGESTEIRGYAISLYQGPWQRAADQYRAWAETWFHHEPPPEHVRRMRGWQRIIARTQYGENLYPYRTFPGILEDGKKAGIDTLFLFGWHRGGHDCDYPNYIPSPELGGTENLRENIASFRKNGGHVILYSNGQLIDKNTEFYRKTGHRISTKDLNGNEQQQFYGFSGRGTAQNLYGNRTFVTACPACQEW
;
A
#
# COMPACT_ATOMS: atom_id res chain seq x y z
N GLN A 1 -15.46 15.34 7.48
CA GLN A 1 -15.26 15.14 6.04
C GLN A 1 -13.89 15.65 5.66
N ASP A 2 -13.07 14.78 5.09
CA ASP A 2 -11.74 15.21 4.64
C ASP A 2 -11.87 15.98 3.33
N THR A 3 -11.26 17.15 3.32
CA THR A 3 -11.22 18.01 2.13
C THR A 3 -10.10 17.53 1.22
N LEU A 4 -10.37 17.31 -0.07
CA LEU A 4 -9.32 17.07 -1.04
C LEU A 4 -8.47 18.32 -1.21
N HIS A 5 -7.16 18.16 -1.09
CA HIS A 5 -6.18 19.23 -1.22
C HIS A 5 -5.29 18.98 -2.43
N VAL A 6 -5.17 19.97 -3.28
CA VAL A 6 -4.23 19.96 -4.40
C VAL A 6 -3.27 21.14 -4.24
N PHE A 7 -1.99 20.83 -4.25
CA PHE A 7 -0.93 21.83 -4.22
C PHE A 7 -0.18 21.81 -5.56
N GLU A 8 -0.18 22.94 -6.24
CA GLU A 8 0.51 23.10 -7.51
C GLU A 8 1.56 24.20 -7.42
N LEU A 9 2.74 23.93 -7.97
CA LEU A 9 3.81 24.89 -8.09
C LEU A 9 4.11 25.12 -9.57
N GLU A 10 3.85 26.31 -10.07
CA GLU A 10 4.06 26.65 -11.46
C GLU A 10 5.11 27.77 -11.57
N LYS A 11 6.08 27.57 -12.44
CA LYS A 11 7.09 28.58 -12.78
C LYS A 11 6.87 29.03 -14.22
N LYS A 12 6.38 30.27 -14.36
CA LYS A 12 6.35 31.01 -15.63
C LYS A 12 7.30 32.21 -15.56
N ASN A 13 6.78 33.43 -15.62
CA ASN A 13 7.56 34.67 -15.40
C ASN A 13 7.82 34.92 -13.90
N HIS A 14 7.04 34.30 -13.04
CA HIS A 14 7.14 34.31 -11.59
C HIS A 14 6.74 32.96 -11.04
N LEU A 15 7.01 32.70 -9.77
CA LEU A 15 6.65 31.49 -9.08
C LEU A 15 5.22 31.62 -8.52
N ASN A 16 4.32 30.78 -8.99
CA ASN A 16 2.96 30.68 -8.46
C ASN A 16 2.87 29.44 -7.55
N ALA A 17 2.33 29.62 -6.37
CA ALA A 17 1.91 28.52 -5.50
C ALA A 17 0.39 28.53 -5.40
N LEU A 18 -0.25 27.50 -5.86
CA LEU A 18 -1.71 27.35 -5.84
C LEU A 18 -2.09 26.22 -4.90
N LEU A 19 -2.99 26.52 -3.97
CA LEU A 19 -3.60 25.53 -3.09
C LEU A 19 -5.09 25.49 -3.34
N VAL A 20 -5.55 24.39 -3.90
CA VAL A 20 -6.96 24.16 -4.21
C VAL A 20 -7.55 23.20 -3.19
N LYS A 21 -8.73 23.52 -2.70
CA LYS A 21 -9.49 22.70 -1.75
C LYS A 21 -10.88 22.40 -2.32
N TYR A 22 -11.29 21.16 -2.15
CA TYR A 22 -12.62 20.68 -2.56
C TYR A 22 -13.35 20.17 -1.31
N PRO A 23 -14.16 21.01 -0.64
CA PRO A 23 -14.80 20.62 0.62
C PRO A 23 -15.99 19.68 0.47
N PHE A 24 -16.50 19.44 -0.75
CA PHE A 24 -17.62 18.53 -1.04
C PHE A 24 -18.84 18.79 -0.15
N LEU A 25 -19.28 20.03 -0.08
CA LEU A 25 -20.44 20.43 0.74
C LEU A 25 -21.76 20.14 0.03
N SER A 26 -22.71 19.62 0.77
CA SER A 26 -24.10 19.54 0.34
C SER A 26 -24.80 20.90 0.44
N PRO A 27 -25.92 21.14 -0.26
CA PRO A 27 -26.67 22.37 -0.13
C PRO A 27 -27.04 22.67 1.33
N GLY A 28 -26.67 23.87 1.79
CA GLY A 28 -26.91 24.33 3.16
C GLY A 28 -25.84 23.92 4.19
N GLU A 29 -24.85 23.10 3.81
CA GLU A 29 -23.71 22.79 4.67
C GLU A 29 -22.65 23.88 4.63
N SER A 30 -21.88 23.99 5.71
CA SER A 30 -20.69 24.83 5.80
C SER A 30 -19.55 24.09 6.44
N THR A 31 -18.32 24.46 6.09
CA THR A 31 -17.11 23.92 6.74
C THR A 31 -16.08 25.02 6.94
N GLU A 32 -15.31 24.88 7.99
CA GLU A 32 -14.16 25.76 8.24
C GLU A 32 -12.94 25.22 7.51
N ILE A 33 -12.36 26.02 6.65
CA ILE A 33 -11.11 25.71 5.99
C ILE A 33 -9.98 26.28 6.84
N ARG A 34 -9.27 25.40 7.56
CA ARG A 34 -8.11 25.79 8.38
C ARG A 34 -6.99 26.37 7.51
N GLY A 35 -6.26 27.31 8.07
CA GLY A 35 -5.15 27.98 7.39
C GLY A 35 -3.98 27.07 7.06
N TYR A 36 -3.17 27.53 6.12
CA TYR A 36 -1.87 26.95 5.80
C TYR A 36 -0.77 27.93 6.19
N ALA A 37 0.39 27.38 6.52
CA ALA A 37 1.59 28.17 6.72
C ALA A 37 2.48 28.07 5.47
N ILE A 38 2.93 29.20 4.97
CA ILE A 38 3.98 29.26 3.97
C ILE A 38 5.22 29.79 4.66
N SER A 39 6.29 29.01 4.63
CA SER A 39 7.57 29.36 5.26
C SER A 39 8.65 29.52 4.21
N LEU A 40 9.44 30.57 4.35
CA LEU A 40 10.66 30.74 3.59
C LEU A 40 11.85 30.39 4.50
N TYR A 41 12.79 29.64 3.96
CA TYR A 41 14.00 29.26 4.69
C TYR A 41 15.23 29.39 3.81
N GLN A 42 16.38 29.63 4.43
CA GLN A 42 17.67 29.65 3.76
C GLN A 42 18.47 28.41 4.15
N GLY A 43 19.08 27.75 3.18
CA GLY A 43 19.90 26.55 3.39
C GLY A 43 19.28 25.27 2.81
N PRO A 44 19.75 24.11 3.25
CA PRO A 44 19.32 22.82 2.69
C PRO A 44 17.88 22.49 3.05
N TRP A 45 17.23 21.64 2.24
CA TRP A 45 15.83 21.23 2.39
C TRP A 45 15.51 20.58 3.75
N GLN A 46 16.52 19.98 4.41
CA GLN A 46 16.38 19.39 5.74
C GLN A 46 15.81 20.35 6.77
N ARG A 47 16.09 21.67 6.64
CA ARG A 47 15.52 22.69 7.53
C ARG A 47 13.99 22.77 7.43
N ALA A 48 13.45 22.63 6.21
CA ALA A 48 12.00 22.57 6.05
C ALA A 48 11.43 21.29 6.66
N ALA A 49 12.12 20.16 6.50
CA ALA A 49 11.73 18.89 7.10
C ALA A 49 11.75 18.96 8.65
N ASP A 50 12.74 19.65 9.24
CA ASP A 50 12.80 19.84 10.68
C ASP A 50 11.66 20.73 11.21
N GLN A 51 11.29 21.79 10.49
CA GLN A 51 10.12 22.60 10.83
C GLN A 51 8.82 21.78 10.78
N TYR A 52 8.66 20.95 9.72
CA TYR A 52 7.51 20.06 9.63
C TYR A 52 7.49 19.03 10.76
N ARG A 53 8.65 18.45 11.09
CA ARG A 53 8.78 17.50 12.20
C ARG A 53 8.37 18.12 13.51
N ALA A 54 8.90 19.31 13.82
CA ALA A 54 8.55 20.01 15.07
C ALA A 54 7.05 20.29 15.20
N TRP A 55 6.40 20.65 14.08
CA TRP A 55 4.95 20.80 14.07
C TRP A 55 4.24 19.44 14.18
N ALA A 56 4.66 18.43 13.45
CA ALA A 56 4.02 17.11 13.48
C ALA A 56 4.09 16.47 14.88
N GLU A 57 5.19 16.63 15.60
CA GLU A 57 5.39 16.12 16.97
C GLU A 57 4.44 16.75 18.00
N THR A 58 3.77 17.86 17.66
CA THR A 58 2.75 18.47 18.56
C THR A 58 1.45 17.68 18.60
N TRP A 59 1.19 16.81 17.62
CA TRP A 59 -0.08 16.06 17.51
C TRP A 59 0.10 14.61 17.09
N PHE A 60 1.20 14.24 16.48
CA PHE A 60 1.48 12.88 16.04
C PHE A 60 2.56 12.25 16.94
N HIS A 61 2.13 11.34 17.78
CA HIS A 61 3.01 10.57 18.65
C HIS A 61 3.07 9.14 18.14
N HIS A 62 4.25 8.72 17.69
CA HIS A 62 4.46 7.36 17.22
C HIS A 62 5.14 6.50 18.27
N GLU A 63 4.71 5.27 18.36
CA GLU A 63 5.42 4.27 19.16
C GLU A 63 6.82 4.00 18.55
N PRO A 64 7.84 3.83 19.37
CA PRO A 64 9.15 3.46 18.84
C PRO A 64 9.07 2.10 18.13
N PRO A 65 9.69 1.95 16.97
CA PRO A 65 9.64 0.68 16.25
C PRO A 65 10.28 -0.43 17.08
N PRO A 66 9.78 -1.68 16.98
CA PRO A 66 10.36 -2.84 17.63
C PRO A 66 11.85 -2.98 17.33
N GLU A 67 12.62 -3.54 18.26
CA GLU A 67 14.09 -3.61 18.16
C GLU A 67 14.58 -4.30 16.87
N HIS A 68 13.92 -5.36 16.43
CA HIS A 68 14.27 -6.03 15.17
C HIS A 68 14.09 -5.11 13.95
N VAL A 69 13.09 -4.20 13.96
CA VAL A 69 12.88 -3.21 12.90
C VAL A 69 13.97 -2.14 12.95
N ARG A 70 14.38 -1.71 14.15
CA ARG A 70 15.47 -0.73 14.32
C ARG A 70 16.81 -1.27 13.84
N ARG A 71 17.04 -2.59 13.98
CA ARG A 71 18.29 -3.27 13.57
C ARG A 71 18.25 -3.81 12.14
N MET A 72 17.08 -3.79 11.50
CA MET A 72 16.90 -4.34 10.16
C MET A 72 17.82 -3.64 9.16
N ARG A 73 18.68 -4.40 8.52
CA ARG A 73 19.62 -3.92 7.49
C ARG A 73 19.03 -3.93 6.10
N GLY A 74 17.92 -4.63 5.93
CA GLY A 74 17.20 -4.80 4.68
C GLY A 74 16.24 -5.97 4.75
N TRP A 75 15.54 -6.19 3.65
CA TRP A 75 14.63 -7.34 3.51
C TRP A 75 14.78 -7.97 2.13
N GLN A 76 14.47 -9.25 2.04
CA GLN A 76 14.30 -9.94 0.77
C GLN A 76 12.86 -9.78 0.32
N ARG A 77 12.63 -9.06 -0.77
CA ARG A 77 11.31 -8.96 -1.39
C ARG A 77 11.09 -10.17 -2.30
N ILE A 78 10.12 -11.00 -1.94
CA ILE A 78 9.77 -12.21 -2.68
C ILE A 78 8.31 -12.11 -3.13
N ILE A 79 8.04 -12.42 -4.40
CA ILE A 79 6.70 -12.63 -4.94
C ILE A 79 6.47 -14.13 -5.01
N ALA A 80 5.67 -14.68 -4.10
CA ALA A 80 5.42 -16.12 -4.03
C ALA A 80 4.56 -16.63 -5.19
N ARG A 81 3.53 -15.88 -5.53
CA ARG A 81 2.65 -16.12 -6.69
C ARG A 81 2.48 -14.82 -7.46
N THR A 82 2.66 -14.87 -8.77
CA THR A 82 2.48 -13.70 -9.63
C THR A 82 1.00 -13.41 -9.87
N GLN A 83 0.70 -12.20 -10.36
CA GLN A 83 -0.63 -11.82 -10.84
C GLN A 83 -1.11 -12.65 -12.05
N TYR A 84 -0.22 -13.39 -12.67
CA TYR A 84 -0.51 -14.28 -13.80
C TYR A 84 -0.78 -15.73 -13.39
N GLY A 85 -0.77 -16.01 -12.07
CA GLY A 85 -1.04 -17.35 -11.54
C GLY A 85 0.19 -18.26 -11.44
N GLU A 86 1.39 -17.76 -11.71
CA GLU A 86 2.62 -18.53 -11.62
C GLU A 86 3.07 -18.65 -10.16
N ASN A 87 3.33 -19.86 -9.70
CA ASN A 87 3.86 -20.16 -8.38
C ASN A 87 5.38 -20.17 -8.43
N LEU A 88 6.01 -19.10 -7.93
CA LEU A 88 7.47 -18.96 -7.95
C LEU A 88 8.11 -19.51 -6.69
N TYR A 89 7.52 -19.22 -5.50
CA TYR A 89 8.08 -19.58 -4.22
C TYR A 89 7.01 -20.20 -3.31
N PRO A 90 6.78 -21.54 -3.37
CA PRO A 90 5.96 -22.24 -2.39
C PRO A 90 6.48 -22.01 -0.97
N TYR A 91 5.60 -22.05 0.04
CA TYR A 91 6.00 -21.73 1.44
C TYR A 91 7.10 -22.63 1.98
N ARG A 92 7.21 -23.89 1.52
CA ARG A 92 8.29 -24.80 1.88
C ARG A 92 9.69 -24.29 1.51
N THR A 93 9.82 -23.25 0.69
CA THR A 93 11.11 -22.66 0.30
C THR A 93 11.65 -21.66 1.33
N PHE A 94 10.87 -21.26 2.32
CA PHE A 94 11.25 -20.24 3.30
C PHE A 94 12.58 -20.53 4.05
N PRO A 95 12.89 -21.79 4.45
CA PRO A 95 14.18 -22.07 5.09
C PRO A 95 15.37 -21.71 4.21
N GLY A 96 15.33 -22.04 2.93
CA GLY A 96 16.39 -21.69 1.97
C GLY A 96 16.50 -20.17 1.75
N ILE A 97 15.36 -19.46 1.68
CA ILE A 97 15.33 -17.99 1.58
C ILE A 97 16.04 -17.36 2.81
N LEU A 98 15.77 -17.87 4.01
CA LEU A 98 16.43 -17.37 5.22
C LEU A 98 17.94 -17.63 5.21
N GLU A 99 18.34 -18.84 4.80
CA GLU A 99 19.74 -19.21 4.70
C GLU A 99 20.50 -18.31 3.74
N ASP A 100 19.95 -18.07 2.56
CA ASP A 100 20.55 -17.17 1.57
C ASP A 100 20.59 -15.72 2.04
N GLY A 101 19.52 -15.23 2.66
CA GLY A 101 19.48 -13.89 3.25
C GLY A 101 20.56 -13.69 4.32
N LYS A 102 20.75 -14.66 5.21
CA LYS A 102 21.77 -14.60 6.27
C LYS A 102 23.19 -14.48 5.74
N LYS A 103 23.51 -15.07 4.60
CA LYS A 103 24.81 -14.89 3.92
C LYS A 103 25.09 -13.42 3.58
N ALA A 104 24.01 -12.65 3.32
CA ALA A 104 24.07 -11.20 3.05
C ALA A 104 23.80 -10.34 4.31
N GLY A 105 23.65 -10.94 5.48
CA GLY A 105 23.29 -10.22 6.71
C GLY A 105 21.84 -9.75 6.76
N ILE A 106 20.94 -10.37 5.96
CA ILE A 106 19.51 -10.07 5.89
C ILE A 106 18.73 -11.24 6.47
N ASP A 107 17.89 -10.97 7.45
CA ASP A 107 17.06 -11.95 8.17
C ASP A 107 15.56 -11.73 7.99
N THR A 108 15.18 -10.77 7.18
CA THR A 108 13.78 -10.39 7.00
C THR A 108 13.29 -10.74 5.60
N LEU A 109 12.16 -11.47 5.55
CA LEU A 109 11.42 -11.78 4.34
C LEU A 109 10.21 -10.85 4.22
N PHE A 110 10.12 -10.09 3.13
CA PHE A 110 8.94 -9.33 2.76
C PHE A 110 8.19 -10.05 1.63
N LEU A 111 7.10 -10.72 1.99
CA LEU A 111 6.40 -11.67 1.14
C LEU A 111 5.19 -11.05 0.46
N PHE A 112 5.24 -11.00 -0.86
CA PHE A 112 4.15 -10.58 -1.75
C PHE A 112 3.48 -11.79 -2.39
N GLY A 113 2.22 -11.63 -2.81
CA GLY A 113 1.51 -12.68 -3.54
C GLY A 113 1.38 -13.99 -2.77
N TRP A 114 1.37 -13.92 -1.44
CA TRP A 114 1.22 -15.08 -0.57
C TRP A 114 -0.21 -15.62 -0.49
N HIS A 115 -1.17 -14.84 -0.92
CA HIS A 115 -2.60 -15.19 -0.89
C HIS A 115 -3.06 -15.82 -2.22
N ARG A 116 -4.25 -16.39 -2.22
CA ARG A 116 -4.85 -17.17 -3.31
C ARG A 116 -4.83 -16.45 -4.66
N GLY A 117 -5.11 -15.16 -4.68
CA GLY A 117 -5.12 -14.35 -5.90
C GLY A 117 -3.73 -14.12 -6.50
N GLY A 118 -2.67 -14.20 -5.68
CA GLY A 118 -1.34 -13.79 -6.09
C GLY A 118 -1.11 -12.27 -5.98
N HIS A 119 0.05 -11.82 -6.40
CA HIS A 119 0.42 -10.40 -6.34
C HIS A 119 -0.54 -9.55 -7.15
N ASP A 120 -0.97 -8.42 -6.58
CA ASP A 120 -1.91 -7.47 -7.19
C ASP A 120 -3.21 -8.09 -7.71
N CYS A 121 -3.81 -8.99 -6.93
CA CYS A 121 -5.06 -9.65 -7.25
C CYS A 121 -5.91 -9.91 -6.02
N ASP A 122 -7.24 -10.06 -6.22
CA ASP A 122 -8.20 -10.57 -5.24
C ASP A 122 -8.29 -9.74 -3.94
N TYR A 123 -7.86 -8.48 -3.94
CA TYR A 123 -7.97 -7.60 -2.77
C TYR A 123 -9.42 -7.32 -2.38
N PRO A 124 -9.77 -7.36 -1.09
CA PRO A 124 -8.95 -7.58 0.11
C PRO A 124 -8.92 -9.02 0.62
N ASN A 125 -9.07 -10.04 -0.20
CA ASN A 125 -9.15 -11.45 0.20
C ASN A 125 -7.76 -12.04 0.48
N TYR A 126 -7.25 -11.84 1.67
CA TYR A 126 -5.93 -12.34 2.10
C TYR A 126 -6.00 -13.76 2.67
N ILE A 127 -6.45 -14.70 1.84
CA ILE A 127 -6.52 -16.13 2.18
C ILE A 127 -5.24 -16.81 1.67
N PRO A 128 -4.46 -17.52 2.52
CA PRO A 128 -3.25 -18.22 2.08
C PRO A 128 -3.52 -19.13 0.88
N SER A 129 -2.64 -19.10 -0.11
CA SER A 129 -2.82 -19.85 -1.34
C SER A 129 -2.69 -21.36 -1.12
N PRO A 130 -3.71 -22.18 -1.46
CA PRO A 130 -3.61 -23.64 -1.41
C PRO A 130 -2.47 -24.16 -2.31
N GLU A 131 -2.24 -23.52 -3.45
CA GLU A 131 -1.23 -23.91 -4.45
C GLU A 131 0.20 -23.67 -3.97
N LEU A 132 0.39 -22.76 -2.98
CA LEU A 132 1.68 -22.52 -2.33
C LEU A 132 1.88 -23.40 -1.09
N GLY A 133 0.86 -24.15 -0.66
CA GLY A 133 0.91 -25.04 0.50
C GLY A 133 -0.23 -24.84 1.51
N GLY A 134 -1.09 -23.83 1.32
CA GLY A 134 -2.25 -23.56 2.19
C GLY A 134 -1.90 -22.96 3.55
N THR A 135 -2.91 -22.78 4.37
CA THR A 135 -2.81 -22.03 5.65
C THR A 135 -1.84 -22.66 6.64
N GLU A 136 -1.92 -23.98 6.84
CA GLU A 136 -1.09 -24.66 7.82
C GLU A 136 0.39 -24.62 7.41
N ASN A 137 0.67 -24.88 6.13
CA ASN A 137 2.05 -24.83 5.64
C ASN A 137 2.64 -23.40 5.72
N LEU A 138 1.85 -22.35 5.44
CA LEU A 138 2.28 -20.97 5.67
C LEU A 138 2.61 -20.72 7.14
N ARG A 139 1.73 -21.15 8.06
CA ARG A 139 1.90 -21.00 9.51
C ARG A 139 3.17 -21.67 10.00
N GLU A 140 3.38 -22.93 9.63
CA GLU A 140 4.54 -23.74 10.01
C GLU A 140 5.85 -23.13 9.49
N ASN A 141 5.87 -22.69 8.22
CA ASN A 141 7.07 -22.10 7.65
C ASN A 141 7.38 -20.71 8.23
N ILE A 142 6.39 -19.89 8.56
CA ILE A 142 6.60 -18.63 9.29
C ILE A 142 7.15 -18.93 10.70
N ALA A 143 6.59 -19.91 11.40
CA ALA A 143 7.05 -20.29 12.73
C ALA A 143 8.50 -20.80 12.70
N SER A 144 8.83 -21.67 11.74
CA SER A 144 10.18 -22.15 11.50
C SER A 144 11.16 -21.01 11.16
N PHE A 145 10.76 -20.10 10.27
CA PHE A 145 11.56 -18.93 9.89
C PHE A 145 11.91 -18.07 11.12
N ARG A 146 10.91 -17.81 11.98
CA ARG A 146 11.10 -17.06 13.23
C ARG A 146 11.97 -17.80 14.24
N LYS A 147 11.73 -19.11 14.44
CA LYS A 147 12.55 -19.96 15.34
C LYS A 147 14.02 -19.93 14.96
N ASN A 148 14.33 -19.79 13.68
CA ASN A 148 15.68 -19.69 13.16
C ASN A 148 16.19 -18.24 13.08
N GLY A 149 15.58 -17.30 13.81
CA GLY A 149 16.05 -15.92 13.95
C GLY A 149 15.70 -15.00 12.78
N GLY A 150 14.73 -15.38 11.94
CA GLY A 150 14.23 -14.52 10.85
C GLY A 150 12.93 -13.82 11.21
N HIS A 151 12.55 -12.86 10.38
CA HIS A 151 11.31 -12.10 10.47
C HIS A 151 10.54 -12.16 9.15
N VAL A 152 9.20 -12.27 9.20
CA VAL A 152 8.36 -12.30 8.01
C VAL A 152 7.37 -11.16 8.06
N ILE A 153 7.34 -10.38 6.98
CA ILE A 153 6.37 -9.32 6.73
C ILE A 153 5.47 -9.80 5.59
N LEU A 154 4.16 -9.88 5.83
CA LEU A 154 3.19 -10.19 4.80
C LEU A 154 2.70 -8.89 4.17
N TYR A 155 2.89 -8.75 2.85
CA TYR A 155 2.35 -7.61 2.13
C TYR A 155 0.82 -7.67 2.09
N SER A 156 0.19 -6.56 2.41
CA SER A 156 -1.23 -6.33 2.17
C SER A 156 -1.43 -4.93 1.60
N ASN A 157 -2.42 -4.78 0.73
CA ASN A 157 -2.81 -3.48 0.20
C ASN A 157 -3.98 -2.94 1.03
N GLY A 158 -3.79 -1.80 1.67
CA GLY A 158 -4.81 -1.16 2.52
C GLY A 158 -5.70 -0.15 1.76
N GLN A 159 -5.66 -0.13 0.43
CA GLN A 159 -6.36 0.89 -0.35
C GLN A 159 -7.18 0.32 -1.50
N LEU A 160 -6.72 -0.77 -2.13
CA LEU A 160 -7.31 -1.25 -3.37
C LEU A 160 -8.33 -2.37 -3.13
N ILE A 161 -9.41 -2.33 -3.91
CA ILE A 161 -10.44 -3.36 -3.99
C ILE A 161 -10.52 -3.85 -5.43
N ASP A 162 -10.28 -5.14 -5.64
CA ASP A 162 -10.40 -5.77 -6.96
C ASP A 162 -11.88 -5.90 -7.35
N LYS A 163 -12.25 -5.31 -8.49
CA LYS A 163 -13.65 -5.30 -8.98
C LYS A 163 -14.18 -6.69 -9.34
N ASN A 164 -13.30 -7.67 -9.50
CA ASN A 164 -13.69 -9.05 -9.78
C ASN A 164 -14.12 -9.83 -8.52
N THR A 165 -13.96 -9.26 -7.33
CA THR A 165 -14.26 -9.93 -6.07
C THR A 165 -15.74 -9.88 -5.69
N GLU A 166 -16.16 -10.85 -4.89
CA GLU A 166 -17.49 -10.80 -4.25
C GLU A 166 -17.57 -9.64 -3.26
N PHE A 167 -16.46 -9.31 -2.59
CA PHE A 167 -16.38 -8.17 -1.70
C PHE A 167 -16.73 -6.86 -2.43
N TYR A 168 -16.20 -6.65 -3.62
CA TYR A 168 -16.56 -5.46 -4.41
C TYR A 168 -18.06 -5.43 -4.72
N ARG A 169 -18.64 -6.55 -5.16
CA ARG A 169 -20.07 -6.62 -5.51
C ARG A 169 -20.98 -6.36 -4.32
N LYS A 170 -20.60 -6.82 -3.11
CA LYS A 170 -21.42 -6.66 -1.90
C LYS A 170 -21.21 -5.34 -1.18
N THR A 171 -19.98 -4.88 -1.10
CA THR A 171 -19.57 -3.78 -0.24
C THR A 171 -18.71 -2.74 -0.98
N GLY A 172 -17.71 -3.19 -1.72
CA GLY A 172 -16.65 -2.36 -2.27
C GLY A 172 -17.15 -1.19 -3.12
N HIS A 173 -18.20 -1.38 -3.92
CA HIS A 173 -18.79 -0.33 -4.75
C HIS A 173 -19.41 0.82 -3.93
N ARG A 174 -19.85 0.55 -2.69
CA ARG A 174 -20.42 1.58 -1.80
C ARG A 174 -19.36 2.40 -1.11
N ILE A 175 -18.25 1.74 -0.73
CA ILE A 175 -17.17 2.33 0.05
C ILE A 175 -16.01 2.84 -0.81
N SER A 176 -16.11 2.72 -2.13
CA SER A 176 -15.11 3.27 -3.05
C SER A 176 -15.10 4.79 -3.04
N THR A 177 -13.90 5.36 -3.19
CA THR A 177 -13.73 6.80 -3.39
C THR A 177 -14.37 7.21 -4.71
N LYS A 178 -15.13 8.31 -4.70
CA LYS A 178 -15.84 8.82 -5.85
C LYS A 178 -15.42 10.24 -6.18
N ASP A 179 -15.49 10.59 -7.46
CA ASP A 179 -15.36 11.97 -7.93
C ASP A 179 -16.65 12.77 -7.70
N LEU A 180 -16.65 14.04 -8.11
CA LEU A 180 -17.82 14.94 -7.99
C LEU A 180 -19.05 14.48 -8.77
N ASN A 181 -18.88 13.63 -9.78
CA ASN A 181 -19.96 13.08 -10.60
C ASN A 181 -20.45 11.72 -10.10
N GLY A 182 -19.87 11.22 -8.99
CA GLY A 182 -20.18 9.92 -8.42
C GLY A 182 -19.44 8.76 -9.07
N ASN A 183 -18.49 9.02 -9.98
CA ASN A 183 -17.70 7.95 -10.59
C ASN A 183 -16.64 7.44 -9.62
N GLU A 184 -16.46 6.12 -9.60
CA GLU A 184 -15.44 5.49 -8.76
C GLU A 184 -14.03 5.86 -9.23
N GLN A 185 -13.16 6.18 -8.28
CA GLN A 185 -11.74 6.31 -8.55
C GLN A 185 -11.14 4.94 -8.83
N GLN A 186 -10.72 4.73 -10.07
CA GLN A 186 -10.19 3.46 -10.53
C GLN A 186 -8.68 3.52 -10.70
N GLN A 187 -8.04 2.40 -10.40
CA GLN A 187 -6.64 2.15 -10.72
C GLN A 187 -6.53 0.95 -11.65
N PHE A 188 -5.77 1.15 -12.71
CA PHE A 188 -5.44 0.09 -13.65
C PHE A 188 -3.98 -0.30 -13.45
N TYR A 189 -3.73 -1.54 -13.14
CA TYR A 189 -2.41 -2.09 -13.38
C TYR A 189 -2.33 -2.49 -14.85
N GLY A 190 -1.99 -1.49 -15.67
CA GLY A 190 -1.72 -1.69 -17.10
C GLY A 190 -0.38 -2.41 -17.23
N PHE A 191 -0.44 -3.61 -17.75
CA PHE A 191 0.76 -4.31 -18.15
C PHE A 191 1.25 -3.73 -19.47
N SER A 192 2.56 -3.46 -19.59
CA SER A 192 3.13 -3.04 -20.87
C SER A 192 2.86 -4.11 -21.93
N GLY A 193 2.18 -3.74 -23.00
CA GLY A 193 1.49 -4.59 -23.94
C GLY A 193 2.34 -5.52 -24.82
N ARG A 194 3.28 -6.28 -24.27
CA ARG A 194 4.15 -7.18 -25.05
C ARG A 194 4.19 -8.63 -24.57
N GLY A 195 3.24 -9.08 -23.74
CA GLY A 195 3.28 -10.44 -23.21
C GLY A 195 1.99 -11.24 -23.44
N THR A 196 2.13 -12.52 -23.76
CA THR A 196 1.04 -13.48 -23.91
C THR A 196 0.21 -13.62 -22.62
N ALA A 197 0.84 -13.51 -21.46
CA ALA A 197 0.20 -13.56 -20.16
C ALA A 197 -0.84 -12.45 -19.97
N GLN A 198 -0.61 -11.27 -20.51
CA GLN A 198 -1.53 -10.14 -20.46
C GLN A 198 -2.87 -10.46 -21.17
N ASN A 199 -2.81 -11.15 -22.29
CA ASN A 199 -4.01 -11.54 -23.04
C ASN A 199 -4.79 -12.65 -22.34
N LEU A 200 -4.12 -13.51 -21.57
CA LEU A 200 -4.73 -14.63 -20.86
C LEU A 200 -5.43 -14.20 -19.56
N TYR A 201 -4.85 -13.27 -18.82
CA TYR A 201 -5.35 -12.89 -17.49
C TYR A 201 -6.06 -11.54 -17.45
N GLY A 202 -6.05 -10.80 -18.57
CA GLY A 202 -6.73 -9.53 -18.71
C GLY A 202 -6.12 -8.40 -17.88
N ASN A 203 -6.63 -7.20 -18.09
CA ASN A 203 -6.31 -6.06 -17.23
C ASN A 203 -7.17 -6.13 -15.98
N ARG A 204 -6.54 -6.04 -14.81
CA ARG A 204 -7.28 -5.93 -13.57
C ARG A 204 -7.60 -4.47 -13.26
N THR A 205 -8.84 -4.24 -12.90
CA THR A 205 -9.33 -2.93 -12.48
C THR A 205 -9.60 -2.97 -10.99
N PHE A 206 -9.05 -1.99 -10.30
CA PHE A 206 -9.28 -1.78 -8.89
C PHE A 206 -10.06 -0.49 -8.68
N VAL A 207 -10.80 -0.42 -7.60
CA VAL A 207 -11.27 0.85 -7.05
C VAL A 207 -10.49 1.18 -5.79
N THR A 208 -10.37 2.47 -5.50
CA THR A 208 -9.73 2.95 -4.28
C THR A 208 -10.77 2.99 -3.17
N ALA A 209 -10.52 2.30 -2.06
CA ALA A 209 -11.36 2.41 -0.88
C ALA A 209 -11.28 3.81 -0.25
N CYS A 210 -12.39 4.28 0.29
CA CYS A 210 -12.42 5.53 1.03
C CYS A 210 -11.83 5.32 2.44
N PRO A 211 -10.70 5.95 2.79
CA PRO A 211 -10.07 5.75 4.11
C PRO A 211 -10.89 6.30 5.27
N ALA A 212 -11.87 7.17 5.01
CA ALA A 212 -12.79 7.70 6.01
C ALA A 212 -14.02 6.82 6.24
N CYS A 213 -14.17 5.74 5.46
CA CYS A 213 -15.31 4.83 5.59
C CYS A 213 -15.07 3.83 6.73
N GLN A 214 -16.01 3.75 7.67
CA GLN A 214 -15.91 2.82 8.81
C GLN A 214 -16.07 1.34 8.40
N GLU A 215 -16.63 1.06 7.22
CA GLU A 215 -16.75 -0.29 6.69
C GLU A 215 -15.47 -0.82 6.04
N TRP A 216 -14.45 0.04 5.84
CA TRP A 216 -13.11 -0.31 5.33
C TRP A 216 -12.12 -0.48 6.50
#